data_4c6c4e0c1da579bb762a1f6af503b394
#
_entry.id   4c6c4e0c1da579bb762a1f6af503b394
#
_cell.length_a   1.000
_cell.length_b   1.000
_cell.length_c   1.000
_cell.angle_alpha   90.00
_cell.angle_beta   90.00
_cell.angle_gamma   90.00
#
_symmetry.space_group_name_H-M   'P 1'
#
loop_
_entity.id
_entity.type
_entity.pdbx_description
1 polymer ?
#
loop_
_entity_poly.entity_id
_entity_poly.type
_entity_poly.pdbx_seq_one_letter_code
_entity_poly.pdbx_strand_id
1 'polypeptide(L)'
;MEGQDEVSXXXXXXXXXXXXXXICFLLFAVLYIVSYFIITRYKRKSDEQEDEDAIVNRISLFLSTFTLAVSAGAVLLLPFSIISNEILLSFPQNYYIQWLNGSLIHGLWNLASLFSNLCLFVLMPFAFFFLESEGFAGLKRGIRARILETLVMLILLALLILGIVWVALALIDNDAASMESLYDLWDFYLPYLYSCISLMGCLLLLLCTPVGLSRMFTVMGQLLVKPTILEDLDEQIYIITLEEEAIQRRLNXXXXXXXXXXXXXXXXXXXXXXXXXXXXXXXXXXXXXXXXXXLSSSVEHNITELEQELDNVKTLKTKLERRKKASAWERNLVYPAVMVLLLIETSISVLLVACNILCLLVDETAMPKGTRGPGIGNASLSAFGFVGAALEIILIFYLMVSSVVGFYSLRFFGNFIPKKDDTTMTKIIGNCVSILVLSSALPVMSRTLGITRFDLLGDFGRFNWLGNFYIVLSYNLLFAIMTTLCLVRKFTSAVREELFKALGLHKLHLSDTSRDPETTKPSANGHQKAL
;
A
#
# COMPACT_ATOMS: atom_id res chain seq x y z
N MET A 1 38.06 -37.07 15.64
CA MET A 1 38.02 -35.77 15.00
C MET A 1 36.66 -35.44 14.38
N GLU A 2 36.03 -36.43 13.73
CA GLU A 2 34.72 -36.21 13.11
C GLU A 2 33.65 -35.83 14.15
N GLY A 3 33.70 -36.47 15.33
CA GLY A 3 32.77 -36.16 16.40
C GLY A 3 32.94 -34.77 16.96
N GLN A 4 34.19 -34.32 17.08
CA GLN A 4 34.46 -32.96 17.55
C GLN A 4 34.02 -31.90 16.55
N ASP A 5 34.26 -32.20 15.27
CA ASP A 5 33.81 -31.27 14.22
C ASP A 5 32.30 -31.17 14.15
N GLU A 6 31.61 -32.30 14.38
CA GLU A 6 30.14 -32.30 14.42
C GLU A 6 29.62 -31.51 15.62
N VAL A 7 30.28 -31.65 16.75
CA VAL A 7 29.87 -30.91 17.95
C VAL A 7 30.11 -29.41 17.79
N SER A 8 31.26 -29.10 17.24
CA SER A 8 31.54 -27.68 16.96
C SER A 8 30.59 -27.08 15.93
N UNK A 9 30.29 -27.79 15.09
CA UNK A 9 29.32 -27.40 14.10
C UNK A 9 27.98 -27.25 14.65
N UNK A 10 27.65 -27.94 15.49
CA UNK A 10 26.42 -27.87 16.15
C UNK A 10 26.33 -26.65 17.02
N UNK A 11 27.31 -26.34 17.54
CA UNK A 11 27.48 -25.20 18.37
C UNK A 11 27.41 -23.93 17.57
N UNK A 12 27.88 -24.06 16.54
CA UNK A 12 27.91 -22.97 15.62
C UNK A 12 26.56 -22.77 15.03
N UNK A 13 25.94 -23.73 14.86
CA UNK A 13 24.63 -23.73 14.37
C UNK A 13 23.68 -23.17 15.36
N UNK A 14 23.88 -23.42 16.46
CA UNK A 14 23.07 -22.96 17.53
C UNK A 14 23.25 -21.50 17.79
N UNK A 15 24.32 -21.11 17.62
CA UNK A 15 24.65 -19.73 17.78
C UNK A 15 24.16 -18.94 16.60
N UNK A 16 24.15 -19.49 15.58
CA UNK A 16 23.65 -18.93 14.40
C UNK A 16 22.16 -18.89 14.39
N UNK A 17 21.63 -19.78 14.93
CA UNK A 17 20.22 -19.89 15.06
C UNK A 17 19.66 -18.87 16.00
N UNK A 18 20.32 -18.65 16.89
CA UNK A 18 19.97 -17.69 17.89
C UNK A 18 20.09 -16.27 17.37
N UNK A 19 20.99 -16.14 16.71
CA UNK A 19 21.25 -14.87 16.07
C UNK A 19 20.23 -14.62 14.99
N UNK A 20 19.88 -15.53 14.33
CA UNK A 20 18.90 -15.48 13.29
C UNK A 20 17.52 -15.24 13.84
N UNK A 21 17.24 -15.78 14.83
CA UNK A 21 16.00 -15.62 15.47
C UNK A 21 15.84 -14.24 16.07
N UNK A 22 16.83 -13.75 16.55
CA UNK A 22 16.90 -12.45 17.07
C UNK A 22 16.76 -11.41 16.01
N ILE A 23 17.40 -11.63 14.92
CA ILE A 23 17.30 -10.70 13.77
C ILE A 23 15.89 -10.77 13.18
N CYS A 24 15.40 -11.97 12.99
CA CYS A 24 14.04 -12.14 12.45
C CYS A 24 12.99 -11.52 13.37
N PHE A 25 13.14 -11.68 14.65
CA PHE A 25 12.22 -11.05 15.59
C PHE A 25 12.27 -9.53 15.51
N LEU A 26 13.49 -8.99 15.44
CA LEU A 26 13.66 -7.53 15.32
C LEU A 26 13.06 -7.02 14.01
N LEU A 27 13.27 -7.75 12.92
CA LEU A 27 12.68 -7.38 11.63
C LEU A 27 11.16 -7.42 11.68
N PHE A 28 10.60 -8.43 12.34
CA PHE A 28 9.15 -8.50 12.50
C PHE A 28 8.65 -7.37 13.39
N ALA A 29 9.39 -7.00 14.43
CA ALA A 29 9.03 -5.87 15.27
C ALA A 29 9.02 -4.57 14.47
N VAL A 30 9.99 -4.38 13.60
CA VAL A 30 10.04 -3.22 12.71
C VAL A 30 8.83 -3.22 11.77
N LEU A 31 8.52 -4.38 11.19
CA LEU A 31 7.34 -4.51 10.33
C LEU A 31 6.05 -4.22 11.09
N TYR A 32 5.96 -4.66 12.33
CA TYR A 32 4.80 -4.39 13.17
C TYR A 32 4.65 -2.89 13.43
N ILE A 33 5.75 -2.22 13.76
CA ILE A 33 5.74 -0.78 14.01
C ILE A 33 5.34 -0.02 12.74
N VAL A 34 5.91 -0.38 11.60
CA VAL A 34 5.58 0.26 10.33
C VAL A 34 4.10 0.03 9.98
N SER A 35 3.61 -1.19 10.18
CA SER A 35 2.20 -1.52 9.93
C SER A 35 1.28 -0.73 10.84
N TYR A 36 1.68 -0.56 12.11
CA TYR A 36 0.92 0.22 13.07
C TYR A 36 0.79 1.68 12.61
N PHE A 37 1.89 2.26 12.16
CA PHE A 37 1.86 3.65 11.67
C PHE A 37 1.01 3.78 10.40
N ILE A 38 1.08 2.79 9.50
CA ILE A 38 0.29 2.81 8.28
C ILE A 38 -1.21 2.77 8.61
N ILE A 39 -1.61 1.84 9.48
CA ILE A 39 -3.03 1.69 9.83
C ILE A 39 -3.53 2.91 10.61
N THR A 40 -2.70 3.43 11.53
CA THR A 40 -3.07 4.61 12.32
C THR A 40 -3.26 5.84 11.44
N ARG A 41 -2.46 5.96 10.37
CA ARG A 41 -2.60 7.07 9.44
C ARG A 41 -3.95 7.07 8.73
N TYR A 42 -4.47 5.89 8.40
CA TYR A 42 -5.73 5.77 7.68
C TYR A 42 -6.95 5.61 8.59
N LYS A 43 -6.73 5.29 9.85
CA LYS A 43 -7.80 5.04 10.81
C LYS A 43 -8.59 6.32 11.08
N ARG A 44 -9.93 6.16 11.24
CA ARG A 44 -10.79 7.27 11.60
C ARG A 44 -10.52 7.67 13.05
N LYS A 45 -10.29 8.97 13.28
CA LYS A 45 -9.94 9.47 14.61
C LYS A 45 -11.14 9.54 15.55
N SER A 46 -12.35 9.65 15.01
CA SER A 46 -13.56 9.76 15.83
C SER A 46 -13.87 8.48 16.61
N ASP A 47 -13.29 7.35 16.20
CA ASP A 47 -13.52 6.07 16.88
C ASP A 47 -12.86 5.99 18.26
N GLU A 48 -11.96 6.90 18.57
CA GLU A 48 -11.23 6.89 19.85
C GLU A 48 -11.98 7.56 21.01
N GLN A 49 -13.10 8.20 20.74
CA GLN A 49 -13.75 9.07 21.73
C GLN A 49 -14.59 8.33 22.77
N GLU A 50 -15.12 7.15 22.46
CA GLU A 50 -15.96 6.41 23.39
C GLU A 50 -15.12 5.36 24.14
N ASP A 51 -15.34 5.24 25.46
CA ASP A 51 -14.47 4.42 26.31
C ASP A 51 -14.50 2.93 25.96
N GLU A 52 -15.70 2.34 25.86
CA GLU A 52 -15.82 0.91 25.55
C GLU A 52 -15.46 0.62 24.11
N ASP A 53 -15.95 1.47 23.21
CA ASP A 53 -15.63 1.32 21.79
C ASP A 53 -14.17 1.65 21.51
N ALA A 54 -13.55 2.50 22.33
CA ALA A 54 -12.12 2.79 22.17
C ALA A 54 -11.27 1.56 22.45
N ILE A 55 -11.63 0.77 23.47
CA ILE A 55 -10.88 -0.46 23.79
C ILE A 55 -11.09 -1.49 22.67
N VAL A 56 -12.33 -1.65 22.20
CA VAL A 56 -12.64 -2.57 21.10
C VAL A 56 -11.87 -2.18 19.84
N ASN A 57 -11.87 -0.90 19.50
CA ASN A 57 -11.13 -0.41 18.34
C ASN A 57 -9.63 -0.59 18.50
N ARG A 58 -9.12 -0.43 19.72
CA ARG A 58 -7.70 -0.61 19.98
C ARG A 58 -7.27 -2.07 19.81
N ILE A 59 -8.08 -3.01 20.31
CA ILE A 59 -7.81 -4.44 20.16
C ILE A 59 -7.87 -4.81 18.68
N SER A 60 -8.89 -4.34 17.96
CA SER A 60 -9.00 -4.57 16.51
C SER A 60 -7.82 -3.96 15.75
N LEU A 61 -7.37 -2.79 16.18
CA LEU A 61 -6.20 -2.13 15.59
C LEU A 61 -4.96 -2.99 15.76
N PHE A 62 -4.73 -3.53 16.96
CA PHE A 62 -3.55 -4.37 17.18
C PHE A 62 -3.61 -5.67 16.39
N LEU A 63 -4.80 -6.29 16.30
CA LEU A 63 -4.95 -7.51 15.53
C LEU A 63 -4.75 -7.24 14.03
N SER A 64 -5.27 -6.15 13.52
CA SER A 64 -5.08 -5.75 12.12
C SER A 64 -3.61 -5.43 11.84
N THR A 65 -2.94 -4.78 12.79
CA THR A 65 -1.51 -4.49 12.67
C THR A 65 -0.69 -5.78 12.59
N PHE A 66 -1.02 -6.75 13.43
CA PHE A 66 -0.33 -8.04 13.41
C PHE A 66 -0.56 -8.75 12.07
N THR A 67 -1.78 -8.73 11.56
CA THR A 67 -2.10 -9.35 10.27
C THR A 67 -1.31 -8.70 9.14
N LEU A 68 -1.26 -7.37 9.11
CA LEU A 68 -0.52 -6.65 8.09
C LEU A 68 0.98 -6.93 8.20
N ALA A 69 1.50 -7.03 9.43
CA ALA A 69 2.91 -7.35 9.65
C ALA A 69 3.23 -8.76 9.15
N VAL A 70 2.34 -9.73 9.39
CA VAL A 70 2.51 -11.09 8.89
C VAL A 70 2.51 -11.10 7.36
N SER A 71 1.61 -10.34 6.75
CA SER A 71 1.54 -10.24 5.29
C SER A 71 2.85 -9.66 4.72
N ALA A 72 3.33 -8.59 5.31
CA ALA A 72 4.59 -7.96 4.88
C ALA A 72 5.77 -8.92 5.08
N GLY A 73 5.78 -9.65 6.18
CA GLY A 73 6.81 -10.64 6.44
C GLY A 73 6.83 -11.76 5.40
N ALA A 74 5.65 -12.22 5.03
CA ALA A 74 5.55 -13.27 4.00
C ALA A 74 6.07 -12.77 2.65
N VAL A 75 5.73 -11.54 2.29
CA VAL A 75 6.22 -10.95 1.03
C VAL A 75 7.73 -10.80 1.06
N LEU A 76 8.29 -10.30 2.17
CA LEU A 76 9.73 -10.09 2.28
C LEU A 76 10.51 -11.40 2.41
N LEU A 77 9.86 -12.45 2.92
CA LEU A 77 10.52 -13.75 3.05
C LEU A 77 10.83 -14.38 1.69
N LEU A 78 10.03 -14.08 0.68
CA LEU A 78 10.24 -14.63 -0.66
C LEU A 78 11.58 -14.20 -1.28
N PRO A 79 11.97 -12.91 -1.25
CA PRO A 79 13.33 -12.54 -1.71
C PRO A 79 14.45 -13.23 -0.94
N PHE A 80 14.32 -13.36 0.38
CA PHE A 80 15.33 -14.07 1.17
C PHE A 80 15.44 -15.52 0.76
N SER A 81 14.31 -16.16 0.45
CA SER A 81 14.29 -17.54 0.00
C SER A 81 14.98 -17.67 -1.38
N ILE A 82 14.73 -16.73 -2.28
CA ILE A 82 15.34 -16.74 -3.60
C ILE A 82 16.87 -16.55 -3.49
N ILE A 83 17.30 -15.60 -2.66
CA ILE A 83 18.73 -15.35 -2.47
C ILE A 83 19.40 -16.56 -1.80
N SER A 84 18.76 -17.13 -0.78
CA SER A 84 19.29 -18.31 -0.10
C SER A 84 19.43 -19.50 -1.04
N ASN A 85 18.42 -19.71 -1.90
CA ASN A 85 18.48 -20.79 -2.89
C ASN A 85 19.60 -20.57 -3.89
N GLU A 86 19.82 -19.33 -4.31
CA GLU A 86 20.89 -19.00 -5.24
C GLU A 86 22.27 -19.20 -4.61
N ILE A 87 22.43 -18.83 -3.33
CA ILE A 87 23.67 -19.06 -2.61
C ILE A 87 23.92 -20.56 -2.45
N LEU A 88 22.87 -21.33 -2.16
CA LEU A 88 22.99 -22.78 -2.04
C LEU A 88 23.44 -23.42 -3.35
N LEU A 89 22.92 -22.93 -4.49
CA LEU A 89 23.34 -23.43 -5.79
C LEU A 89 24.82 -23.08 -6.10
N SER A 90 25.25 -21.90 -5.62
CA SER A 90 26.65 -21.48 -5.83
C SER A 90 27.62 -22.22 -4.93
N PHE A 91 27.20 -22.52 -3.70
CA PHE A 91 28.04 -23.19 -2.72
C PHE A 91 27.28 -24.37 -2.09
N PRO A 92 27.11 -25.46 -2.87
CA PRO A 92 26.25 -26.55 -2.40
C PRO A 92 26.83 -27.35 -1.24
N GLN A 93 28.16 -27.31 -1.03
CA GLN A 93 28.79 -28.09 0.01
C GLN A 93 29.01 -27.32 1.31
N ASN A 94 28.65 -26.06 1.36
CA ASN A 94 28.80 -25.28 2.57
C ASN A 94 27.71 -25.68 3.58
N TYR A 95 28.17 -26.13 4.76
CA TYR A 95 27.26 -26.59 5.80
C TYR A 95 26.34 -25.48 6.32
N TYR A 96 26.88 -24.28 6.52
CA TYR A 96 26.10 -23.16 7.03
C TYR A 96 24.97 -22.78 6.07
N ILE A 97 25.24 -22.78 4.78
CA ILE A 97 24.25 -22.43 3.77
C ILE A 97 23.19 -23.53 3.65
N GLN A 98 23.59 -24.80 3.78
CA GLN A 98 22.65 -25.91 3.78
C GLN A 98 21.71 -25.82 5.00
N TRP A 99 22.27 -25.48 6.16
CA TRP A 99 21.48 -25.26 7.35
C TRP A 99 20.53 -24.07 7.19
N LEU A 100 21.05 -22.98 6.65
CA LEU A 100 20.26 -21.76 6.45
C LEU A 100 19.05 -22.05 5.56
N ASN A 101 19.27 -22.71 4.44
CA ASN A 101 18.18 -23.00 3.50
C ASN A 101 17.25 -24.10 4.02
N GLY A 102 17.83 -25.15 4.59
CA GLY A 102 17.05 -26.31 5.03
C GLY A 102 16.31 -26.14 6.33
N SER A 103 16.87 -25.38 7.26
CA SER A 103 16.27 -25.25 8.61
C SER A 103 15.64 -23.89 8.86
N LEU A 104 16.39 -22.82 8.63
CA LEU A 104 15.90 -21.48 8.96
C LEU A 104 14.81 -21.04 7.97
N ILE A 105 15.04 -21.18 6.69
CA ILE A 105 14.06 -20.74 5.68
C ILE A 105 12.81 -21.61 5.75
N HIS A 106 12.97 -22.92 5.90
CA HIS A 106 11.81 -23.81 6.09
C HIS A 106 11.03 -23.47 7.34
N GLY A 107 11.73 -23.21 8.45
CA GLY A 107 11.08 -22.85 9.69
C GLY A 107 10.35 -21.53 9.58
N LEU A 108 10.92 -20.55 8.90
CA LEU A 108 10.27 -19.26 8.70
C LEU A 108 9.02 -19.38 7.83
N TRP A 109 9.05 -20.22 6.78
CA TRP A 109 7.86 -20.44 5.97
C TRP A 109 6.78 -21.19 6.74
N ASN A 110 7.16 -22.13 7.60
CA ASN A 110 6.19 -22.81 8.46
C ASN A 110 5.53 -21.83 9.42
N LEU A 111 6.33 -20.92 10.02
CA LEU A 111 5.77 -19.89 10.88
C LEU A 111 4.88 -18.92 10.12
N ALA A 112 5.30 -18.51 8.92
CA ALA A 112 4.50 -17.61 8.09
C ALA A 112 3.16 -18.28 7.72
N SER A 113 3.18 -19.56 7.38
CA SER A 113 1.97 -20.31 7.08
C SER A 113 1.05 -20.40 8.30
N LEU A 114 1.64 -20.72 9.46
CA LEU A 114 0.87 -20.84 10.70
C LEU A 114 0.21 -19.52 11.06
N PHE A 115 0.98 -18.43 11.04
CA PHE A 115 0.43 -17.13 11.41
C PHE A 115 -0.54 -16.59 10.36
N SER A 116 -0.33 -16.90 9.08
CA SER A 116 -1.28 -16.52 8.03
C SER A 116 -2.62 -17.22 8.24
N ASN A 117 -2.59 -18.52 8.53
CA ASN A 117 -3.81 -19.27 8.82
C ASN A 117 -4.49 -18.76 10.08
N LEU A 118 -3.70 -18.50 11.12
CA LEU A 118 -4.22 -17.97 12.38
C LEU A 118 -4.90 -16.62 12.16
N CYS A 119 -4.24 -15.74 11.43
CA CYS A 119 -4.80 -14.42 11.13
C CYS A 119 -6.10 -14.52 10.32
N LEU A 120 -6.09 -15.34 9.29
CA LEU A 120 -7.25 -15.43 8.39
C LEU A 120 -8.45 -16.09 9.08
N PHE A 121 -8.24 -17.16 9.82
CA PHE A 121 -9.34 -17.96 10.35
C PHE A 121 -9.73 -17.64 11.78
N VAL A 122 -8.85 -17.02 12.55
CA VAL A 122 -9.13 -16.74 13.96
C VAL A 122 -9.10 -15.25 14.24
N LEU A 123 -7.96 -14.59 14.00
CA LEU A 123 -7.77 -13.21 14.45
C LEU A 123 -8.65 -12.21 13.70
N MET A 124 -8.72 -12.30 12.39
CA MET A 124 -9.52 -11.34 11.62
C MET A 124 -11.03 -11.57 11.80
N PRO A 125 -11.54 -12.83 11.78
CA PRO A 125 -12.93 -13.03 12.15
C PRO A 125 -13.24 -12.59 13.58
N PHE A 126 -12.33 -12.83 14.53
CA PHE A 126 -12.52 -12.35 15.90
C PHE A 126 -12.62 -10.83 15.95
N ALA A 127 -11.71 -10.13 15.26
CA ALA A 127 -11.71 -8.67 15.24
C ALA A 127 -12.99 -8.13 14.61
N PHE A 128 -13.44 -8.75 13.52
CA PHE A 128 -14.65 -8.33 12.84
C PHE A 128 -15.89 -8.52 13.73
N PHE A 129 -16.04 -9.70 14.31
CA PHE A 129 -17.20 -9.98 15.17
C PHE A 129 -17.15 -9.17 16.46
N PHE A 130 -15.95 -8.97 17.01
CA PHE A 130 -15.77 -8.17 18.23
C PHE A 130 -16.16 -6.71 17.97
N LEU A 131 -15.77 -6.20 16.83
CA LEU A 131 -16.11 -4.83 16.43
C LEU A 131 -17.60 -4.65 16.18
N GLU A 132 -18.22 -5.63 15.52
CA GLU A 132 -19.64 -5.60 15.20
C GLU A 132 -20.54 -6.04 16.36
N SER A 133 -19.96 -6.53 17.45
CA SER A 133 -20.69 -7.06 18.59
C SER A 133 -21.45 -5.95 19.31
N GLU A 134 -22.75 -6.15 19.49
CA GLU A 134 -23.59 -5.28 20.29
C GLU A 134 -24.01 -5.94 21.59
N GLY A 135 -23.62 -7.22 21.76
CA GLY A 135 -23.97 -8.00 22.93
C GLY A 135 -25.27 -8.74 22.77
N PHE A 136 -25.52 -9.69 23.67
CA PHE A 136 -26.75 -10.48 23.63
C PHE A 136 -27.92 -9.66 24.12
N ALA A 137 -29.00 -9.71 23.37
CA ALA A 137 -30.31 -9.17 23.72
C ALA A 137 -30.32 -7.69 24.11
N GLY A 138 -29.41 -6.92 23.53
CA GLY A 138 -29.42 -5.49 23.76
C GLY A 138 -29.02 -5.02 25.14
N LEU A 139 -28.48 -5.93 25.96
CA LEU A 139 -28.02 -5.57 27.28
C LEU A 139 -26.73 -4.79 27.21
N LYS A 140 -26.55 -3.89 28.16
CA LYS A 140 -25.31 -3.15 28.27
C LYS A 140 -24.14 -4.08 28.52
N ARG A 141 -23.04 -3.75 27.87
CA ARG A 141 -22.09 -4.71 27.84
C ARG A 141 -20.82 -4.20 28.23
N GLY A 142 -20.25 -4.91 29.13
CA GLY A 142 -18.85 -4.85 29.38
C GLY A 142 -18.08 -5.53 28.25
N ILE A 143 -16.79 -5.35 28.28
CA ILE A 143 -15.90 -5.96 27.30
C ILE A 143 -15.98 -7.49 27.40
N ARG A 144 -16.18 -8.01 28.61
CA ARG A 144 -16.30 -9.46 28.82
C ARG A 144 -17.49 -10.05 28.05
N ALA A 145 -18.63 -9.37 28.05
CA ALA A 145 -19.82 -9.83 27.33
C ALA A 145 -19.57 -9.81 25.82
N ARG A 146 -18.88 -8.80 25.32
CA ARG A 146 -18.56 -8.70 23.89
C ARG A 146 -17.55 -9.78 23.50
N ILE A 147 -16.55 -10.05 24.34
CA ILE A 147 -15.58 -11.11 24.07
C ILE A 147 -16.27 -12.47 24.05
N LEU A 148 -17.14 -12.73 25.04
CA LEU A 148 -17.88 -13.99 25.09
C LEU A 148 -18.77 -14.17 23.88
N GLU A 149 -19.48 -13.11 23.46
CA GLU A 149 -20.31 -13.17 22.27
C GLU A 149 -19.48 -13.46 21.02
N THR A 150 -18.33 -12.81 20.89
CA THR A 150 -17.45 -13.01 19.76
C THR A 150 -16.90 -14.43 19.74
N LEU A 151 -16.49 -14.95 20.90
CA LEU A 151 -15.99 -16.32 20.99
C LEU A 151 -17.06 -17.35 20.66
N VAL A 152 -18.30 -17.12 21.13
CA VAL A 152 -19.43 -18.01 20.81
C VAL A 152 -19.69 -18.00 19.31
N MET A 153 -19.68 -16.83 18.68
CA MET A 153 -19.87 -16.73 17.23
C MET A 153 -18.76 -17.43 16.45
N LEU A 154 -17.51 -17.30 16.90
CA LEU A 154 -16.39 -18.00 16.27
C LEU A 154 -16.50 -19.51 16.42
N ILE A 155 -16.87 -19.98 17.62
CA ILE A 155 -17.03 -21.40 17.87
C ILE A 155 -18.16 -21.97 17.00
N LEU A 156 -19.29 -21.26 16.90
CA LEU A 156 -20.40 -21.67 16.06
C LEU A 156 -20.00 -21.75 14.60
N LEU A 157 -19.22 -20.73 14.14
CA LEU A 157 -18.74 -20.70 12.77
C LEU A 157 -17.80 -21.87 12.49
N ALA A 158 -16.90 -22.16 13.43
CA ALA A 158 -15.96 -23.28 13.30
C ALA A 158 -16.70 -24.62 13.27
N LEU A 159 -17.71 -24.78 14.12
CA LEU A 159 -18.52 -25.98 14.14
C LEU A 159 -19.30 -26.15 12.85
N LEU A 160 -19.83 -25.05 12.32
CA LEU A 160 -20.55 -25.06 11.04
C LEU A 160 -19.63 -25.50 9.90
N ILE A 161 -18.41 -24.93 9.83
CA ILE A 161 -17.45 -25.29 8.79
C ILE A 161 -17.05 -26.76 8.92
N LEU A 162 -16.78 -27.22 10.14
CA LEU A 162 -16.44 -28.64 10.39
C LEU A 162 -17.58 -29.54 9.98
N GLY A 163 -18.82 -29.15 10.27
CA GLY A 163 -19.98 -29.93 9.89
C GLY A 163 -20.15 -30.02 8.38
N ILE A 164 -19.95 -28.89 7.69
CA ILE A 164 -20.04 -28.86 6.23
C ILE A 164 -18.97 -29.75 5.61
N VAL A 165 -17.73 -29.63 6.09
CA VAL A 165 -16.62 -30.42 5.58
C VAL A 165 -16.87 -31.92 5.85
N TRP A 166 -17.36 -32.24 7.04
CA TRP A 166 -17.65 -33.64 7.40
C TRP A 166 -18.75 -34.24 6.52
N VAL A 167 -19.82 -33.48 6.30
CA VAL A 167 -20.93 -33.93 5.43
C VAL A 167 -20.41 -34.09 3.99
N ALA A 168 -19.60 -33.15 3.51
CA ALA A 168 -19.05 -33.24 2.15
C ALA A 168 -18.17 -34.49 1.99
N LEU A 169 -17.34 -34.78 3.00
CA LEU A 169 -16.48 -35.96 2.97
C LEU A 169 -17.30 -37.23 3.05
N ALA A 170 -18.37 -37.24 3.87
CA ALA A 170 -19.24 -38.41 3.99
C ALA A 170 -19.98 -38.69 2.69
N LEU A 171 -20.35 -37.64 1.94
CA LEU A 171 -20.98 -37.80 0.65
C LEU A 171 -20.03 -38.34 -0.41
N ILE A 172 -18.74 -37.90 -0.34
CA ILE A 172 -17.74 -38.36 -1.29
C ILE A 172 -17.26 -39.77 -0.94
N ASP A 173 -17.07 -40.06 0.35
CA ASP A 173 -16.56 -41.33 0.84
C ASP A 173 -17.40 -41.79 2.02
N ASN A 174 -18.05 -42.94 1.86
CA ASN A 174 -18.95 -43.51 2.88
C ASN A 174 -18.18 -43.89 4.17
N ASP A 175 -16.91 -44.26 4.04
CA ASP A 175 -16.11 -44.66 5.20
C ASP A 175 -15.63 -43.45 6.02
N ALA A 176 -15.77 -42.27 5.50
CA ALA A 176 -15.30 -41.05 6.18
C ALA A 176 -16.24 -40.56 7.26
N ALA A 177 -17.36 -41.24 7.51
CA ALA A 177 -18.38 -40.81 8.47
C ALA A 177 -18.08 -41.26 9.91
N SER A 178 -16.93 -41.88 10.18
CA SER A 178 -16.59 -42.37 11.51
C SER A 178 -15.85 -41.28 12.32
N MET A 179 -15.74 -41.49 13.64
CA MET A 179 -14.99 -40.55 14.49
C MET A 179 -13.50 -40.58 14.20
N GLU A 180 -12.98 -41.70 13.72
CA GLU A 180 -11.59 -41.79 13.30
C GLU A 180 -11.29 -40.85 12.14
N SER A 181 -12.27 -40.63 11.27
CA SER A 181 -12.08 -39.72 10.14
C SER A 181 -11.94 -38.27 10.59
N LEU A 182 -12.47 -37.89 11.75
CA LEU A 182 -12.27 -36.53 12.28
C LEU A 182 -10.83 -36.30 12.68
N TYR A 183 -10.19 -37.31 13.32
CA TYR A 183 -8.77 -37.22 13.66
C TYR A 183 -7.91 -37.25 12.40
N ASP A 184 -8.24 -38.10 11.45
CA ASP A 184 -7.57 -38.17 10.16
C ASP A 184 -7.76 -36.85 9.40
N LEU A 185 -8.94 -36.26 9.51
CA LEU A 185 -9.22 -34.96 8.91
C LEU A 185 -8.29 -33.89 9.46
N TRP A 186 -8.11 -33.86 10.78
CA TRP A 186 -7.23 -32.89 11.41
C TRP A 186 -5.77 -33.05 10.98
N ASP A 187 -5.26 -34.27 11.00
CA ASP A 187 -3.86 -34.54 10.64
C ASP A 187 -3.62 -34.45 9.13
N PHE A 188 -4.60 -34.90 8.34
CA PHE A 188 -4.45 -34.97 6.88
C PHE A 188 -4.76 -33.64 6.19
N TYR A 189 -5.82 -32.95 6.61
CA TYR A 189 -6.32 -31.79 5.92
C TYR A 189 -5.83 -30.45 6.49
N LEU A 190 -5.18 -30.46 7.64
CA LEU A 190 -4.62 -29.22 8.19
C LEU A 190 -3.61 -28.57 7.24
N PRO A 191 -2.68 -29.30 6.62
CA PRO A 191 -1.81 -28.69 5.62
C PRO A 191 -2.56 -28.14 4.41
N TYR A 192 -3.70 -28.71 4.07
CA TYR A 192 -4.49 -28.26 2.92
C TYR A 192 -5.15 -26.92 3.16
N LEU A 193 -5.29 -26.47 4.39
CA LEU A 193 -5.83 -25.14 4.66
C LEU A 193 -4.95 -24.08 4.02
N TYR A 194 -3.63 -24.22 4.19
CA TYR A 194 -2.70 -23.29 3.57
C TYR A 194 -2.78 -23.37 2.05
N SER A 195 -2.93 -24.57 1.50
CA SER A 195 -3.10 -24.75 0.08
C SER A 195 -4.38 -24.09 -0.42
N CYS A 196 -5.48 -24.19 0.34
CA CYS A 196 -6.73 -23.53 -0.03
C CYS A 196 -6.60 -22.01 -0.02
N ILE A 197 -5.92 -21.46 0.98
CA ILE A 197 -5.66 -20.02 1.02
C ILE A 197 -4.85 -19.60 -0.21
N SER A 198 -3.82 -20.37 -0.52
CA SER A 198 -2.99 -20.10 -1.68
C SER A 198 -3.78 -20.18 -2.98
N LEU A 199 -4.65 -21.17 -3.10
CA LEU A 199 -5.50 -21.31 -4.29
C LEU A 199 -6.44 -20.11 -4.45
N MET A 200 -7.11 -19.73 -3.35
CA MET A 200 -7.99 -18.56 -3.37
C MET A 200 -7.22 -17.31 -3.74
N GLY A 201 -6.04 -17.15 -3.16
CA GLY A 201 -5.19 -16.02 -3.46
C GLY A 201 -4.69 -16.03 -4.90
N CYS A 202 -4.35 -17.21 -5.43
CA CYS A 202 -3.92 -17.33 -6.82
C CYS A 202 -5.04 -16.94 -7.78
N LEU A 203 -6.27 -17.32 -7.48
CA LEU A 203 -7.41 -16.92 -8.30
C LEU A 203 -7.63 -15.42 -8.23
N LEU A 204 -7.51 -14.85 -7.04
CA LEU A 204 -7.63 -13.40 -6.86
C LEU A 204 -6.50 -12.66 -7.58
N LEU A 205 -5.28 -13.18 -7.51
CA LEU A 205 -4.14 -12.61 -8.24
C LEU A 205 -4.33 -12.72 -9.75
N LEU A 206 -4.95 -13.81 -10.21
CA LEU A 206 -5.23 -13.98 -11.63
C LEU A 206 -6.17 -12.87 -12.15
N LEU A 207 -7.10 -12.44 -11.30
CA LEU A 207 -7.98 -11.32 -11.64
C LEU A 207 -7.30 -9.97 -11.48
N CYS A 208 -6.54 -9.79 -10.40
CA CYS A 208 -6.01 -8.48 -10.03
C CYS A 208 -4.75 -8.10 -10.78
N THR A 209 -3.83 -9.05 -10.99
CA THR A 209 -2.52 -8.72 -11.54
C THR A 209 -2.59 -8.19 -12.98
N PRO A 210 -3.35 -8.82 -13.91
CA PRO A 210 -3.43 -8.24 -15.26
C PRO A 210 -4.02 -6.83 -15.28
N VAL A 211 -5.07 -6.59 -14.49
CA VAL A 211 -5.68 -5.27 -14.38
C VAL A 211 -4.67 -4.28 -13.80
N GLY A 212 -3.93 -4.72 -12.78
CA GLY A 212 -2.94 -3.87 -12.15
C GLY A 212 -1.76 -3.55 -13.05
N LEU A 213 -1.33 -4.49 -13.88
CA LEU A 213 -0.24 -4.24 -14.82
C LEU A 213 -0.59 -3.14 -15.80
N SER A 214 -1.81 -3.14 -16.31
CA SER A 214 -2.25 -2.07 -17.20
C SER A 214 -2.49 -0.77 -16.43
N ARG A 215 -3.00 -0.85 -15.22
CA ARG A 215 -3.32 0.32 -14.40
C ARG A 215 -2.08 1.01 -13.86
N MET A 216 -0.96 0.30 -13.74
CA MET A 216 0.29 0.88 -13.22
C MET A 216 0.77 2.05 -14.06
N PHE A 217 0.57 2.00 -15.37
CA PHE A 217 0.95 3.11 -16.25
C PHE A 217 0.17 4.38 -15.91
N THR A 218 -1.12 4.25 -15.65
CA THR A 218 -1.97 5.37 -15.26
C THR A 218 -1.58 5.90 -13.87
N VAL A 219 -1.39 4.99 -12.92
CA VAL A 219 -1.10 5.37 -11.54
C VAL A 219 0.26 6.08 -11.45
N MET A 220 1.28 5.55 -12.11
CA MET A 220 2.60 6.17 -12.08
C MET A 220 2.60 7.50 -12.81
N GLY A 221 1.81 7.61 -13.88
CA GLY A 221 1.64 8.88 -14.56
C GLY A 221 1.01 9.92 -13.67
N GLN A 222 -0.01 9.54 -12.93
CA GLN A 222 -0.69 10.45 -12.00
C GLN A 222 0.21 10.86 -10.84
N LEU A 223 1.07 9.94 -10.36
CA LEU A 223 1.97 10.25 -9.26
C LEU A 223 3.11 11.18 -9.68
N LEU A 224 3.67 10.96 -10.87
CA LEU A 224 4.84 11.69 -11.32
C LEU A 224 4.48 13.00 -12.03
N VAL A 225 3.49 12.96 -12.91
CA VAL A 225 3.09 14.13 -13.69
C VAL A 225 1.59 14.31 -13.55
N LYS A 226 1.20 15.39 -12.91
CA LYS A 226 -0.20 15.80 -12.84
C LYS A 226 -0.32 17.11 -13.61
N PRO A 227 -0.77 17.07 -14.86
CA PRO A 227 -0.89 18.32 -15.65
C PRO A 227 -1.81 19.34 -14.99
N THR A 228 -2.86 18.87 -14.32
CA THR A 228 -3.76 19.74 -13.58
C THR A 228 -3.07 20.41 -12.41
N ILE A 229 -2.10 19.73 -11.77
CA ILE A 229 -1.34 20.33 -10.68
C ILE A 229 -0.47 21.47 -11.19
N LEU A 230 0.11 21.33 -12.38
CA LEU A 230 0.88 22.43 -12.97
C LEU A 230 0.01 23.65 -13.21
N GLU A 231 -1.19 23.43 -13.72
CA GLU A 231 -2.15 24.53 -13.92
C GLU A 231 -2.58 25.12 -12.57
N ASP A 232 -2.83 24.25 -11.60
CA ASP A 232 -3.19 24.70 -10.25
C ASP A 232 -2.05 25.45 -9.60
N LEU A 233 -0.81 25.02 -9.82
CA LEU A 233 0.38 25.71 -9.27
C LEU A 233 0.50 27.10 -9.85
N ASP A 234 0.28 27.25 -11.15
CA ASP A 234 0.32 28.57 -11.81
C ASP A 234 -0.77 29.47 -11.24
N GLU A 235 -1.98 28.95 -11.06
CA GLU A 235 -3.09 29.69 -10.46
C GLU A 235 -2.75 30.07 -9.03
N GLN A 236 -2.23 29.12 -8.23
CA GLN A 236 -1.88 29.38 -6.83
C GLN A 236 -0.79 30.42 -6.72
N ILE A 237 0.21 30.36 -7.60
CA ILE A 237 1.30 31.36 -7.63
C ILE A 237 0.73 32.73 -7.98
N TYR A 238 -0.18 32.77 -8.93
CA TYR A 238 -0.83 34.01 -9.32
C TYR A 238 -1.66 34.60 -8.19
N ILE A 239 -2.45 33.77 -7.50
CA ILE A 239 -3.30 34.19 -6.38
C ILE A 239 -2.40 34.68 -5.21
N ILE A 240 -1.32 33.96 -4.93
CA ILE A 240 -0.41 34.32 -3.85
C ILE A 240 0.35 35.61 -4.21
N THR A 241 0.69 35.80 -5.49
CA THR A 241 1.31 37.04 -5.94
C THR A 241 0.36 38.22 -5.73
N LEU A 242 -0.93 38.02 -6.02
CA LEU A 242 -1.94 39.06 -5.79
C LEU A 242 -2.10 39.32 -4.28
N GLU A 243 -2.09 38.28 -3.46
CA GLU A 243 -2.13 38.45 -2.00
C GLU A 243 -0.91 39.22 -1.50
N GLU A 244 0.28 38.87 -2.04
CA GLU A 244 1.52 39.56 -1.68
C GLU A 244 1.44 41.04 -2.01
N GLU A 245 0.93 41.37 -3.20
CA GLU A 245 0.76 42.75 -3.62
C GLU A 245 -0.26 43.48 -2.73
N ALA A 246 -1.36 42.80 -2.40
CA ALA A 246 -2.39 43.39 -1.54
C ALA A 246 -1.85 43.66 -0.14
N ILE A 247 -1.09 42.73 0.42
CA ILE A 247 -0.48 42.88 1.75
C ILE A 247 0.57 44.00 1.69
N GLN A 248 1.35 44.07 0.61
CA GLN A 248 2.34 45.12 0.43
C GLN A 248 1.66 46.48 0.35
N ARG A 249 0.54 46.58 -0.35
CA ARG A 249 -0.23 47.83 -0.40
C ARG A 249 -0.76 48.22 0.97
N ARG A 250 -1.27 47.25 1.70
CA ARG A 250 -1.74 47.49 3.09
C ARG A 250 -0.59 47.92 3.99
N LEU A 251 0.54 47.30 3.84
CA LEU A 251 1.73 47.65 4.60
C LEU A 251 2.18 49.07 4.27
N ASN A 252 2.21 49.47 3.03
CA ASN A 252 2.50 50.81 2.58
C ASN A 252 1.49 51.78 3.14
N UNK A 253 0.39 51.43 3.08
CA UNK A 253 -0.66 52.22 3.63
C UNK A 253 -0.58 52.34 5.15
N UNK A 254 -0.24 51.39 5.67
CA UNK A 254 -0.05 51.34 7.08
C UNK A 254 1.18 52.12 7.47
N UNK A 255 2.06 52.04 6.65
CA UNK A 255 3.29 52.75 6.88
C UNK A 255 3.08 54.25 6.65
N UNK A 256 2.26 54.38 5.84
CA UNK A 256 1.88 55.75 5.56
C UNK A 256 1.04 56.30 6.68
N UNK A 257 0.29 55.57 7.08
CA UNK A 257 -0.53 55.92 8.22
C UNK A 257 0.27 56.11 9.47
N UNK A 258 1.15 55.39 9.55
CA UNK A 258 2.03 55.47 10.68
C UNK A 258 2.91 56.73 10.58
N UNK A 259 3.23 56.88 9.52
CA UNK A 259 4.02 58.03 9.24
C UNK A 259 3.19 59.31 9.40
N UNK A 260 2.05 59.12 9.04
CA UNK A 260 1.13 60.21 9.16
C UNK A 260 0.75 60.41 10.64
N UNK A 261 0.63 59.46 11.21
CA UNK A 261 0.32 59.49 12.61
C UNK A 261 1.47 59.96 13.42
N UNK A 262 2.49 59.63 12.99
CA UNK A 262 3.70 60.11 13.66
C UNK A 262 3.88 61.56 13.38
N UNK A 263 3.57 61.76 12.34
CA UNK A 263 3.62 63.14 11.95
C UNK A 263 2.55 63.95 12.63
N UNK A 264 1.56 63.39 12.69
CA UNK A 264 0.44 64.03 13.38
C UNK A 264 0.68 64.13 14.84
N UNK A 265 1.23 63.27 15.23
CA UNK A 265 1.60 63.23 16.64
C UNK A 265 2.69 64.23 16.92
N UNK A 266 3.43 64.21 16.05
CA UNK A 266 4.51 65.14 16.19
C UNK A 266 4.02 66.55 16.00
N UNK A 267 3.15 66.54 15.27
CA UNK A 267 2.49 67.77 15.02
C UNK A 267 1.62 68.15 16.18
N UNK A 268 1.13 67.34 16.61
CA UNK A 268 0.28 67.54 17.77
C UNK A 268 1.08 67.87 18.97
N UNK A 269 2.07 67.29 18.96
CA UNK A 269 2.99 67.51 20.03
C UNK A 269 3.61 68.89 19.90
N UNK A 270 3.81 69.07 18.85
CA UNK A 270 4.32 70.36 18.56
C UNK A 270 3.32 71.43 18.76
N UNK A 271 2.22 71.06 18.48
CA UNK A 271 1.13 71.95 18.68
C UNK A 271 0.75 72.06 20.14
N UNK A 272 0.93 71.15 20.65
CA UNK A 272 0.70 71.09 22.07
C UNK A 272 1.75 71.82 22.81
N UNK A 273 2.76 71.71 22.35
CA UNK A 273 3.87 72.39 22.93
C UNK A 273 3.77 73.90 22.67
N UNK A 274 3.23 74.01 21.77
CA UNK A 274 2.99 75.37 21.39
C UNK A 274 1.79 75.94 22.10
N UNK A 275 1.05 75.14 22.30
CA UNK A 275 -0.11 75.52 23.02
C UNK A 275 -0.03 75.21 24.53
N UNK A 276 0.91 74.87 24.74
CA UNK A 276 1.19 74.48 26.07
C UNK A 276 1.16 75.60 27.10
N UNK A 277 1.10 76.46 26.76
CA UNK A 277 0.87 77.50 27.67
C UNK A 277 -0.45 77.41 28.40
N UNK A 278 -1.26 76.79 27.96
CA UNK A 278 -2.48 76.53 28.65
C UNK A 278 -2.46 75.13 29.20
N UNK A 279 -2.97 75.09 30.20
CA UNK A 279 -3.10 73.84 30.85
C UNK A 279 -4.01 72.88 30.10
N UNK A 280 -4.88 73.51 29.49
CA UNK A 280 -5.73 72.74 28.74
C UNK A 280 -5.04 72.05 27.58
N UNK A 281 -4.27 72.73 27.21
CA UNK A 281 -3.41 72.19 26.21
C UNK A 281 -2.58 71.03 26.68
N UNK A 282 -2.30 71.15 27.76
CA UNK A 282 -1.59 70.09 28.39
C UNK A 282 -2.43 68.81 28.42
N UNK A 283 -3.47 69.00 28.65
CA UNK A 283 -4.39 67.89 28.71
C UNK A 283 -4.71 67.39 27.31
N UNK A 284 -4.79 68.15 26.56
CA UNK A 284 -5.05 67.80 25.22
C UNK A 284 -3.92 67.12 24.61
N UNK A 285 -2.95 67.63 24.99
CA UNK A 285 -1.70 67.07 24.55
C UNK A 285 -1.45 65.71 25.13
N UNK A 286 -1.83 65.65 26.14
CA UNK A 286 -1.75 64.40 26.82
C UNK A 286 -2.69 63.41 26.22
N UNK A 287 -3.65 63.84 25.92
CA UNK A 287 -4.67 63.03 25.28
C UNK A 287 -4.33 62.76 23.85
N UNK A 288 -3.87 63.56 23.32
CA UNK A 288 -3.36 63.37 21.99
C UNK A 288 -2.18 62.46 21.95
N UNK A 289 -1.49 62.72 22.86
CA UNK A 289 -0.32 61.89 23.00
C UNK A 289 -0.69 60.48 23.35
N UNK A 290 -1.57 60.46 24.00
CA UNK A 290 -2.08 59.20 24.42
C UNK A 290 -2.80 58.49 23.28
N UNK A 291 -3.40 59.20 22.69
CA UNK A 291 -4.12 58.71 21.56
C UNK A 291 -3.16 58.37 20.43
N UNK A 292 -2.34 59.07 20.40
CA UNK A 292 -1.27 58.86 19.45
C UNK A 292 -0.42 57.67 19.78
N UNK A 293 -0.33 57.62 20.91
CA UNK A 293 0.42 56.52 21.40
C UNK A 293 -0.34 55.24 21.26
N UNK A 294 -1.49 55.40 21.36
CA UNK A 294 -2.38 54.34 21.22
C UNK A 294 -2.56 53.98 19.77
N LEU A 295 -2.70 54.75 18.95
CA LEU A 295 -2.77 54.65 17.51
C LEU A 295 -1.43 54.17 16.94
N SER A 296 -0.37 54.75 17.34
CA SER A 296 0.92 54.33 16.84
C SER A 296 1.30 52.93 17.29
N SER A 297 0.97 52.56 18.51
CA SER A 297 1.23 51.18 18.97
C SER A 297 0.32 50.17 18.27
N SER A 298 -0.93 50.50 18.05
CA SER A 298 -1.84 49.64 17.31
C SER A 298 -1.44 49.56 15.83
N VAL A 299 -1.00 50.67 15.25
CA VAL A 299 -0.49 50.71 13.88
C VAL A 299 0.80 49.87 13.78
N GLU A 300 1.69 50.02 14.78
CA GLU A 300 2.91 49.18 14.80
C GLU A 300 2.59 47.70 14.92
N HIS A 301 1.62 47.36 15.75
CA HIS A 301 1.16 45.99 15.90
C HIS A 301 0.59 45.47 14.58
N ASN A 302 -0.23 46.26 13.89
CA ASN A 302 -0.78 45.90 12.58
C ASN A 302 0.32 45.78 11.54
N ILE A 303 1.32 46.66 11.57
CA ILE A 303 2.45 46.60 10.66
C ILE A 303 3.25 45.32 10.89
N THR A 304 3.47 44.94 12.14
CA THR A 304 4.20 43.73 12.50
C THR A 304 3.44 42.49 12.01
N GLU A 305 2.12 42.48 12.20
CA GLU A 305 1.28 41.40 11.72
C GLU A 305 1.31 41.29 10.18
N LEU A 306 1.25 42.43 9.51
CA LEU A 306 1.27 42.47 8.05
C LEU A 306 2.61 42.02 7.52
N GLU A 307 3.71 42.41 8.18
CA GLU A 307 5.06 41.98 7.80
C GLU A 307 5.20 40.48 7.96
N GLN A 308 4.65 39.91 9.04
CA GLN A 308 4.68 38.48 9.29
C GLN A 308 3.86 37.73 8.25
N GLU A 309 2.68 38.24 7.90
CA GLU A 309 1.86 37.67 6.84
C GLU A 309 2.59 37.73 5.50
N LEU A 310 3.26 38.85 5.22
CA LEU A 310 4.02 39.02 3.98
C LEU A 310 5.15 38.01 3.89
N ASP A 311 5.87 37.78 4.99
CA ASP A 311 6.94 36.77 5.03
C ASP A 311 6.39 35.38 4.82
N ASN A 312 5.24 35.06 5.43
CA ASN A 312 4.59 33.77 5.27
C ASN A 312 4.16 33.55 3.81
N VAL A 313 3.61 34.57 3.18
CA VAL A 313 3.16 34.51 1.78
C VAL A 313 4.37 34.36 0.87
N LYS A 314 5.46 35.08 1.12
CA LYS A 314 6.69 34.97 0.33
C LYS A 314 7.29 33.57 0.46
N THR A 315 7.28 33.00 1.67
CA THR A 315 7.79 31.65 1.90
C THR A 315 6.96 30.63 1.12
N LEU A 316 5.64 30.76 1.17
CA LEU A 316 4.74 29.88 0.45
C LEU A 316 4.91 30.00 -1.05
N LYS A 317 5.10 31.23 -1.56
CA LYS A 317 5.36 31.49 -2.97
C LYS A 317 6.65 30.79 -3.42
N THR A 318 7.70 30.89 -2.61
CA THR A 318 8.99 30.24 -2.90
C THR A 318 8.82 28.72 -2.97
N LYS A 319 8.07 28.14 -2.02
CA LYS A 319 7.79 26.70 -2.04
C LYS A 319 7.07 26.27 -3.30
N LEU A 320 6.05 27.02 -3.71
CA LEU A 320 5.29 26.71 -4.91
C LEU A 320 6.13 26.82 -6.17
N GLU A 321 7.02 27.81 -6.23
CA GLU A 321 7.94 27.97 -7.37
C GLU A 321 8.92 26.79 -7.44
N ARG A 322 9.41 26.32 -6.30
CA ARG A 322 10.27 25.13 -6.24
C ARG A 322 9.53 23.88 -6.73
N ARG A 323 8.27 23.71 -6.33
CA ARG A 323 7.46 22.60 -6.80
C ARG A 323 7.26 22.66 -8.30
N LYS A 324 7.05 23.83 -8.83
CA LYS A 324 6.86 24.02 -10.29
C LYS A 324 8.12 23.61 -11.05
N LYS A 325 9.30 24.02 -10.56
CA LYS A 325 10.56 23.63 -11.18
C LYS A 325 10.79 22.13 -11.08
N ALA A 326 10.50 21.53 -9.92
CA ALA A 326 10.63 20.09 -9.74
C ALA A 326 9.67 19.33 -10.64
N SER A 327 8.44 19.82 -10.81
CA SER A 327 7.47 19.20 -11.69
C SER A 327 7.92 19.22 -13.14
N ALA A 328 8.54 20.34 -13.58
CA ALA A 328 9.04 20.43 -14.93
C ALA A 328 10.17 19.43 -15.18
N TRP A 329 11.08 19.27 -14.21
CA TRP A 329 12.15 18.30 -14.31
C TRP A 329 11.62 16.88 -14.35
N GLU A 330 10.67 16.57 -13.47
CA GLU A 330 10.02 15.26 -13.46
C GLU A 330 9.32 14.97 -14.78
N ARG A 331 8.63 15.95 -15.30
CA ARG A 331 7.89 15.81 -16.54
C ARG A 331 8.81 15.51 -17.73
N ASN A 332 9.96 16.16 -17.78
CA ASN A 332 10.84 16.06 -18.92
C ASN A 332 11.75 14.84 -18.90
N LEU A 333 12.16 14.38 -17.72
CA LEU A 333 13.14 13.30 -17.61
C LEU A 333 12.63 12.08 -16.86
N VAL A 334 12.04 12.26 -15.67
CA VAL A 334 11.66 11.15 -14.81
C VAL A 334 10.46 10.39 -15.35
N TYR A 335 9.45 11.10 -15.85
CA TYR A 335 8.23 10.47 -16.34
C TYR A 335 8.49 9.53 -17.52
N PRO A 336 9.20 9.94 -18.59
CA PRO A 336 9.50 8.99 -19.66
C PRO A 336 10.36 7.83 -19.21
N ALA A 337 11.32 8.07 -18.31
CA ALA A 337 12.19 7.02 -17.81
C ALA A 337 11.39 5.97 -17.04
N VAL A 338 10.47 6.40 -16.19
CA VAL A 338 9.62 5.47 -15.41
C VAL A 338 8.69 4.70 -16.34
N MET A 339 8.12 5.36 -17.37
CA MET A 339 7.25 4.68 -18.33
C MET A 339 8.01 3.61 -19.10
N VAL A 340 9.25 3.90 -19.50
CA VAL A 340 10.09 2.91 -20.18
C VAL A 340 10.41 1.73 -19.26
N LEU A 341 10.71 2.01 -17.98
CA LEU A 341 10.98 0.94 -17.01
C LEU A 341 9.76 0.05 -16.80
N LEU A 342 8.56 0.65 -16.71
CA LEU A 342 7.34 -0.13 -16.58
C LEU A 342 7.09 -0.99 -17.81
N LEU A 343 7.34 -0.45 -19.01
CA LEU A 343 7.22 -1.23 -20.23
C LEU A 343 8.19 -2.40 -20.25
N ILE A 344 9.44 -2.16 -19.85
CA ILE A 344 10.46 -3.21 -19.80
C ILE A 344 10.05 -4.31 -18.82
N GLU A 345 9.64 -3.94 -17.61
CA GLU A 345 9.24 -4.92 -16.60
C GLU A 345 8.01 -5.71 -17.03
N THR A 346 7.02 -5.04 -17.61
CA THR A 346 5.81 -5.71 -18.10
C THR A 346 6.14 -6.67 -19.25
N SER A 347 7.00 -6.23 -20.18
CA SER A 347 7.44 -7.08 -21.30
C SER A 347 8.19 -8.29 -20.81
N ILE A 348 9.09 -8.13 -19.84
CA ILE A 348 9.84 -9.26 -19.27
C ILE A 348 8.86 -10.24 -18.59
N SER A 349 7.88 -9.74 -17.86
CA SER A 349 6.89 -10.60 -17.21
C SER A 349 6.10 -11.41 -18.23
N VAL A 350 5.63 -10.76 -19.29
CA VAL A 350 4.87 -11.45 -20.34
C VAL A 350 5.73 -12.46 -21.07
N LEU A 351 6.99 -12.10 -21.37
CA LEU A 351 7.91 -13.02 -22.05
C LEU A 351 8.22 -14.24 -21.18
N LEU A 352 8.41 -14.04 -19.88
CA LEU A 352 8.65 -15.16 -18.96
C LEU A 352 7.46 -16.09 -18.92
N VAL A 353 6.25 -15.54 -18.88
CA VAL A 353 5.03 -16.37 -18.88
C VAL A 353 4.92 -17.13 -20.21
N ALA A 354 5.20 -16.46 -21.33
CA ALA A 354 5.16 -17.11 -22.65
C ALA A 354 6.21 -18.23 -22.74
N CYS A 355 7.42 -18.00 -22.25
CA CYS A 355 8.46 -19.02 -22.22
C CYS A 355 8.05 -20.18 -21.32
N ASN A 356 7.41 -19.90 -20.20
CA ASN A 356 6.92 -20.94 -19.29
C ASN A 356 5.83 -21.78 -19.97
N ILE A 357 4.96 -21.16 -20.74
CA ILE A 357 3.93 -21.88 -21.50
C ILE A 357 4.59 -22.80 -22.52
N LEU A 358 5.60 -22.29 -23.26
CA LEU A 358 6.31 -23.10 -24.23
C LEU A 358 7.03 -24.26 -23.56
N CYS A 359 7.66 -24.02 -22.41
CA CYS A 359 8.36 -25.07 -21.67
C CYS A 359 7.39 -26.14 -21.17
N LEU A 360 6.20 -25.73 -20.73
CA LEU A 360 5.17 -26.70 -20.29
C LEU A 360 4.69 -27.56 -21.44
N LEU A 361 4.54 -26.97 -22.62
CA LEU A 361 4.07 -27.73 -23.79
C LEU A 361 5.13 -28.67 -24.32
N VAL A 362 6.40 -28.27 -24.27
CA VAL A 362 7.50 -29.09 -24.80
C VAL A 362 8.02 -30.07 -23.76
N ASP A 363 8.18 -29.63 -22.50
CA ASP A 363 8.84 -30.43 -21.47
C ASP A 363 8.17 -30.18 -20.13
N GLU A 364 7.88 -31.28 -19.39
CA GLU A 364 7.22 -31.21 -18.10
C GLU A 364 8.15 -30.71 -16.98
N THR A 365 9.42 -30.46 -17.26
CA THR A 365 10.37 -29.96 -16.25
C THR A 365 9.99 -28.57 -15.72
N ALA A 366 9.14 -27.84 -16.43
CA ALA A 366 8.64 -26.54 -15.98
C ALA A 366 7.57 -26.65 -14.91
N MET A 367 7.03 -27.87 -14.67
CA MET A 367 6.01 -28.06 -13.64
C MET A 367 6.55 -27.78 -12.26
N PRO A 368 5.77 -27.14 -11.36
CA PRO A 368 6.24 -26.86 -10.00
C PRO A 368 6.15 -28.07 -9.09
N LYS A 369 7.12 -28.97 -9.20
CA LYS A 369 7.19 -30.18 -8.40
C LYS A 369 8.59 -30.41 -7.83
N GLY A 370 9.21 -29.38 -7.33
CA GLY A 370 10.46 -29.56 -6.65
C GLY A 370 11.62 -29.96 -7.57
N THR A 371 12.39 -30.94 -7.14
CA THR A 371 13.63 -31.29 -7.81
C THR A 371 13.39 -31.96 -9.16
N ARG A 372 13.80 -31.30 -10.19
CA ARG A 372 13.79 -31.81 -11.55
C ARG A 372 15.16 -31.69 -12.14
N GLY A 373 15.47 -32.58 -13.04
CA GLY A 373 16.75 -32.57 -13.74
C GLY A 373 16.88 -31.37 -14.68
N PRO A 374 18.05 -31.18 -15.27
CA PRO A 374 18.21 -30.08 -16.23
C PRO A 374 17.31 -30.29 -17.44
N GLY A 375 16.73 -29.21 -17.91
CA GLY A 375 15.84 -29.25 -19.05
C GLY A 375 15.52 -27.85 -19.51
N ILE A 376 14.51 -27.76 -20.41
CA ILE A 376 14.08 -26.47 -20.94
C ILE A 376 13.48 -25.61 -19.83
N GLY A 377 12.91 -26.23 -18.79
CA GLY A 377 12.40 -25.52 -17.64
C GLY A 377 13.45 -24.74 -16.88
N ASN A 378 14.74 -24.99 -17.13
CA ASN A 378 15.81 -24.22 -16.54
C ASN A 378 16.05 -22.89 -17.22
N ALA A 379 15.33 -22.59 -18.29
CA ALA A 379 15.45 -21.32 -18.99
C ALA A 379 14.69 -20.21 -18.28
N SER A 380 14.93 -20.07 -16.99
CA SER A 380 14.38 -18.99 -16.18
C SER A 380 15.47 -17.96 -15.89
N LEU A 381 15.10 -16.88 -15.21
CA LEU A 381 16.07 -15.85 -14.85
C LEU A 381 17.16 -16.38 -13.92
N SER A 382 16.91 -17.47 -13.20
CA SER A 382 17.89 -18.05 -12.30
C SER A 382 19.13 -18.59 -13.04
N ALA A 383 19.02 -18.79 -14.36
CA ALA A 383 20.18 -19.20 -15.16
C ALA A 383 21.27 -18.14 -15.21
N PHE A 384 20.93 -16.88 -14.90
CA PHE A 384 21.89 -15.78 -14.90
C PHE A 384 22.57 -15.57 -13.54
N GLY A 385 22.32 -16.45 -12.59
CA GLY A 385 22.96 -16.38 -11.28
C GLY A 385 22.36 -15.28 -10.42
N PHE A 386 23.23 -14.53 -9.73
CA PHE A 386 22.77 -13.48 -8.82
C PHE A 386 22.08 -12.33 -9.54
N VAL A 387 22.47 -12.04 -10.77
CA VAL A 387 21.79 -11.02 -11.57
C VAL A 387 20.36 -11.48 -11.85
N GLY A 388 20.20 -12.76 -12.19
CA GLY A 388 18.88 -13.33 -12.39
C GLY A 388 18.03 -13.31 -11.13
N ALA A 389 18.64 -13.61 -9.98
CA ALA A 389 17.94 -13.56 -8.70
C ALA A 389 17.45 -12.13 -8.39
N ALA A 390 18.29 -11.14 -8.65
CA ALA A 390 17.91 -9.75 -8.45
C ALA A 390 16.75 -9.36 -9.35
N LEU A 391 16.77 -9.79 -10.60
CA LEU A 391 15.67 -9.51 -11.53
C LEU A 391 14.39 -10.21 -11.10
N GLU A 392 14.48 -11.45 -10.60
CA GLU A 392 13.32 -12.16 -10.07
C GLU A 392 12.68 -11.40 -8.92
N ILE A 393 13.51 -10.91 -8.00
CA ILE A 393 13.03 -10.17 -6.84
C ILE A 393 12.33 -8.88 -7.27
N ILE A 394 12.92 -8.16 -8.20
CA ILE A 394 12.35 -6.92 -8.72
C ILE A 394 11.00 -7.20 -9.40
N LEU A 395 10.94 -8.25 -10.21
CA LEU A 395 9.69 -8.61 -10.90
C LEU A 395 8.60 -9.04 -9.91
N ILE A 396 8.98 -9.79 -8.88
CA ILE A 396 8.01 -10.25 -7.87
C ILE A 396 7.43 -9.06 -7.12
N PHE A 397 8.27 -8.10 -6.71
CA PHE A 397 7.77 -6.89 -6.05
C PHE A 397 6.90 -6.06 -6.99
N TYR A 398 7.30 -5.95 -8.26
CA TYR A 398 6.50 -5.25 -9.24
C TYR A 398 5.14 -5.91 -9.42
N LEU A 399 5.09 -7.23 -9.51
CA LEU A 399 3.83 -7.97 -9.62
C LEU A 399 2.97 -7.80 -8.38
N MET A 400 3.59 -7.78 -7.19
CA MET A 400 2.83 -7.58 -5.96
C MET A 400 2.20 -6.18 -5.92
N VAL A 401 2.97 -5.17 -6.26
CA VAL A 401 2.46 -3.79 -6.30
C VAL A 401 1.36 -3.69 -7.36
N SER A 402 1.57 -4.29 -8.52
CA SER A 402 0.57 -4.31 -9.59
C SER A 402 -0.72 -5.00 -9.13
N SER A 403 -0.58 -6.10 -8.39
CA SER A 403 -1.73 -6.84 -7.87
C SER A 403 -2.53 -6.01 -6.88
N VAL A 404 -1.84 -5.29 -5.98
CA VAL A 404 -2.51 -4.42 -5.03
C VAL A 404 -3.25 -3.28 -5.76
N VAL A 405 -2.59 -2.68 -6.75
CA VAL A 405 -3.21 -1.62 -7.56
C VAL A 405 -4.43 -2.17 -8.30
N GLY A 406 -4.31 -3.37 -8.87
CA GLY A 406 -5.43 -4.00 -9.57
C GLY A 406 -6.57 -4.35 -8.64
N PHE A 407 -6.25 -4.79 -7.42
CA PHE A 407 -7.27 -5.10 -6.43
C PHE A 407 -8.14 -3.87 -6.13
N TYR A 408 -7.50 -2.74 -5.91
CA TYR A 408 -8.24 -1.51 -5.62
C TYR A 408 -8.89 -0.90 -6.87
N SER A 409 -8.46 -1.32 -8.06
CA SER A 409 -9.07 -0.84 -9.31
C SER A 409 -10.35 -1.59 -9.67
N LEU A 410 -10.55 -2.78 -9.12
CA LEU A 410 -11.75 -3.55 -9.38
C LEU A 410 -12.96 -2.90 -8.71
N ARG A 411 -14.11 -2.93 -9.38
CA ARG A 411 -15.33 -2.30 -8.89
C ARG A 411 -15.81 -2.91 -7.57
N PHE A 412 -15.65 -4.22 -7.41
CA PHE A 412 -16.10 -4.92 -6.21
C PHE A 412 -15.37 -4.43 -4.96
N PHE A 413 -14.12 -4.01 -5.11
CA PHE A 413 -13.28 -3.64 -3.98
C PHE A 413 -12.96 -2.14 -3.95
N GLY A 414 -13.67 -1.35 -4.74
CA GLY A 414 -13.49 0.10 -4.75
C GLY A 414 -13.85 0.76 -3.44
N ASN A 415 -14.81 0.17 -2.70
CA ASN A 415 -15.23 0.69 -1.40
C ASN A 415 -14.16 0.51 -0.32
N PHE A 416 -13.20 -0.40 -0.53
CA PHE A 416 -12.15 -0.67 0.44
C PHE A 416 -10.96 0.27 0.32
N ILE A 417 -10.95 1.15 -0.69
CA ILE A 417 -9.83 2.09 -0.87
C ILE A 417 -9.69 2.93 0.40
N PRO A 418 -8.52 2.89 1.05
CA PRO A 418 -8.36 3.63 2.31
C PRO A 418 -8.26 5.13 2.07
N LYS A 419 -8.93 5.90 2.92
CA LYS A 419 -8.88 7.35 2.92
C LYS A 419 -8.16 7.82 4.17
N LYS A 420 -7.32 8.83 4.01
CA LYS A 420 -6.53 9.35 5.12
C LYS A 420 -7.45 9.86 6.23
N ASP A 421 -7.28 9.32 7.43
CA ASP A 421 -8.02 9.69 8.65
C ASP A 421 -9.53 9.50 8.54
N ASP A 422 -10.00 8.74 7.56
CA ASP A 422 -11.44 8.56 7.35
C ASP A 422 -11.81 7.13 6.98
N THR A 423 -10.99 6.15 7.37
CA THR A 423 -11.27 4.74 7.10
C THR A 423 -11.80 4.06 8.36
N THR A 424 -12.97 3.45 8.25
CA THR A 424 -13.55 2.72 9.38
C THR A 424 -12.71 1.48 9.69
N MET A 425 -12.83 1.01 10.94
CA MET A 425 -12.06 -0.17 11.36
C MET A 425 -12.48 -1.43 10.58
N THR A 426 -13.76 -1.53 10.20
CA THR A 426 -14.25 -2.64 9.40
C THR A 426 -13.56 -2.69 8.04
N LYS A 427 -13.41 -1.52 7.40
CA LYS A 427 -12.69 -1.44 6.12
C LYS A 427 -11.21 -1.78 6.29
N ILE A 428 -10.61 -1.38 7.40
CA ILE A 428 -9.21 -1.72 7.70
C ILE A 428 -9.05 -3.23 7.83
N ILE A 429 -9.99 -3.90 8.52
CA ILE A 429 -9.99 -5.35 8.64
C ILE A 429 -10.11 -6.01 7.27
N GLY A 430 -11.03 -5.51 6.44
CA GLY A 430 -11.20 -6.03 5.09
C GLY A 430 -9.94 -5.86 4.24
N ASN A 431 -9.30 -4.72 4.33
CA ASN A 431 -8.03 -4.47 3.61
C ASN A 431 -6.93 -5.41 4.09
N CYS A 432 -6.82 -5.61 5.40
CA CYS A 432 -5.79 -6.49 5.95
C CYS A 432 -6.00 -7.94 5.52
N VAL A 433 -7.26 -8.41 5.51
CA VAL A 433 -7.58 -9.75 5.04
C VAL A 433 -7.21 -9.90 3.56
N SER A 434 -7.57 -8.92 2.75
CA SER A 434 -7.29 -8.96 1.31
C SER A 434 -5.80 -9.00 1.03
N ILE A 435 -5.02 -8.16 1.72
CA ILE A 435 -3.58 -8.13 1.55
C ILE A 435 -2.96 -9.45 2.03
N LEU A 436 -3.48 -10.02 3.11
CA LEU A 436 -3.01 -11.31 3.61
C LEU A 436 -3.22 -12.41 2.58
N VAL A 437 -4.40 -12.46 1.96
CA VAL A 437 -4.71 -13.47 0.93
C VAL A 437 -3.80 -13.30 -0.28
N LEU A 438 -3.62 -12.07 -0.75
CA LEU A 438 -2.72 -11.80 -1.89
C LEU A 438 -1.28 -12.18 -1.55
N SER A 439 -0.82 -11.83 -0.35
CA SER A 439 0.55 -12.12 0.06
C SER A 439 0.80 -13.62 0.19
N SER A 440 -0.18 -14.35 0.69
CA SER A 440 -0.06 -15.81 0.87
C SER A 440 0.08 -16.52 -0.47
N ALA A 441 -0.55 -16.00 -1.51
CA ALA A 441 -0.53 -16.64 -2.82
C ALA A 441 0.63 -16.19 -3.70
N LEU A 442 1.35 -15.15 -3.30
CA LEU A 442 2.41 -14.61 -4.15
C LEU A 442 3.53 -15.62 -4.47
N PRO A 443 4.05 -16.40 -3.50
CA PRO A 443 5.06 -17.40 -3.85
C PRO A 443 4.54 -18.46 -4.83
N VAL A 444 3.31 -18.91 -4.63
CA VAL A 444 2.70 -19.94 -5.48
C VAL A 444 2.48 -19.40 -6.89
N MET A 445 1.98 -18.18 -7.00
CA MET A 445 1.79 -17.56 -8.32
C MET A 445 3.11 -17.37 -9.04
N SER A 446 4.15 -16.91 -8.33
CA SER A 446 5.45 -16.68 -8.93
C SER A 446 6.05 -17.97 -9.48
N ARG A 447 5.90 -19.08 -8.75
CA ARG A 447 6.40 -20.37 -9.23
C ARG A 447 5.57 -20.90 -10.39
N THR A 448 4.25 -20.77 -10.29
CA THR A 448 3.34 -21.26 -11.32
C THR A 448 3.57 -20.54 -12.66
N LEU A 449 3.81 -19.23 -12.60
CA LEU A 449 4.05 -18.44 -13.81
C LEU A 449 5.48 -18.59 -14.34
N GLY A 450 6.36 -19.25 -13.60
CA GLY A 450 7.72 -19.49 -14.04
C GLY A 450 8.68 -18.33 -13.78
N ILE A 451 8.27 -17.38 -12.95
CA ILE A 451 9.13 -16.25 -12.63
C ILE A 451 10.29 -16.67 -11.73
N THR A 452 10.02 -17.55 -10.78
CA THR A 452 11.04 -18.07 -9.87
C THR A 452 10.98 -19.59 -9.81
N ARG A 453 12.09 -20.19 -9.41
CA ARG A 453 12.18 -21.64 -9.20
C ARG A 453 11.83 -22.04 -7.77
N PHE A 454 11.73 -21.08 -6.87
CA PHE A 454 11.38 -21.40 -5.49
C PHE A 454 9.95 -21.91 -5.44
N ASP A 455 9.80 -23.17 -5.05
CA ASP A 455 8.52 -23.87 -5.04
C ASP A 455 8.09 -24.12 -3.61
N LEU A 456 7.30 -23.22 -3.06
CA LEU A 456 6.89 -23.31 -1.67
C LEU A 456 6.06 -24.56 -1.40
N LEU A 457 5.04 -24.80 -2.21
CA LEU A 457 4.14 -25.93 -2.00
C LEU A 457 4.78 -27.26 -2.41
N GLY A 458 5.66 -27.24 -3.41
CA GLY A 458 6.37 -28.45 -3.82
C GLY A 458 7.39 -28.89 -2.81
N ASP A 459 8.07 -27.94 -2.15
CA ASP A 459 9.09 -28.26 -1.17
C ASP A 459 8.52 -28.54 0.21
N PHE A 460 7.45 -27.85 0.61
CA PHE A 460 6.94 -27.91 1.98
C PHE A 460 5.66 -28.72 2.13
N GLY A 461 4.85 -28.77 1.09
CA GLY A 461 3.63 -29.54 1.15
C GLY A 461 3.45 -30.28 -0.16
N ARG A 462 3.04 -31.48 -0.13
CA ARG A 462 2.84 -32.29 -1.32
C ARG A 462 1.45 -32.07 -1.86
N PHE A 463 1.20 -30.87 -2.36
CA PHE A 463 -0.13 -30.49 -2.82
C PHE A 463 -0.33 -30.89 -4.27
N ASN A 464 -1.39 -31.62 -4.51
CA ASN A 464 -1.63 -32.27 -5.77
C ASN A 464 -2.06 -31.31 -6.88
N TRP A 465 -2.70 -30.18 -6.53
CA TRP A 465 -3.22 -29.31 -7.57
C TRP A 465 -2.10 -28.58 -8.34
N LEU A 466 -0.97 -28.31 -7.69
CA LEU A 466 0.19 -27.75 -8.40
C LEU A 466 0.90 -28.78 -9.27
N GLY A 467 0.70 -30.05 -8.98
CA GLY A 467 1.25 -31.12 -9.81
C GLY A 467 0.45 -31.42 -11.06
N ASN A 468 -0.74 -30.86 -11.17
CA ASN A 468 -1.61 -31.10 -12.33
C ASN A 468 -1.17 -30.21 -13.49
N PHE A 469 -0.77 -30.85 -14.59
CA PHE A 469 -0.29 -30.16 -15.78
C PHE A 469 -1.36 -29.20 -16.34
N TYR A 470 -2.60 -29.65 -16.38
CA TYR A 470 -3.68 -28.86 -16.98
C TYR A 470 -4.01 -27.62 -16.15
N ILE A 471 -3.93 -27.73 -14.82
CA ILE A 471 -4.18 -26.60 -13.94
C ILE A 471 -3.10 -25.53 -14.14
N VAL A 472 -1.84 -25.93 -14.14
CA VAL A 472 -0.71 -25.00 -14.30
C VAL A 472 -0.74 -24.36 -15.69
N LEU A 473 -0.98 -25.17 -16.73
CA LEU A 473 -1.06 -24.66 -18.10
C LEU A 473 -2.24 -23.71 -18.27
N SER A 474 -3.39 -24.05 -17.71
CA SER A 474 -4.57 -23.20 -17.78
C SER A 474 -4.34 -21.86 -17.07
N TYR A 475 -3.70 -21.89 -15.91
CA TYR A 475 -3.39 -20.67 -15.16
C TYR A 475 -2.47 -19.75 -15.98
N ASN A 476 -1.41 -20.32 -16.56
CA ASN A 476 -0.47 -19.55 -17.39
C ASN A 476 -1.17 -18.95 -18.61
N LEU A 477 -2.00 -19.75 -19.28
CA LEU A 477 -2.72 -19.27 -20.47
C LEU A 477 -3.71 -18.16 -20.11
N LEU A 478 -4.46 -18.34 -19.04
CA LEU A 478 -5.42 -17.32 -18.61
C LEU A 478 -4.70 -16.02 -18.20
N PHE A 479 -3.59 -16.16 -17.49
CA PHE A 479 -2.81 -14.97 -17.11
C PHE A 479 -2.29 -14.24 -18.34
N ALA A 480 -1.72 -14.98 -19.29
CA ALA A 480 -1.18 -14.38 -20.52
C ALA A 480 -2.28 -13.70 -21.33
N ILE A 481 -3.43 -14.38 -21.49
CA ILE A 481 -4.54 -13.84 -22.26
C ILE A 481 -5.09 -12.58 -21.59
N MET A 482 -5.35 -12.63 -20.29
CA MET A 482 -5.93 -11.50 -19.57
C MET A 482 -4.97 -10.31 -19.55
N THR A 483 -3.67 -10.58 -19.34
CA THR A 483 -2.66 -9.51 -19.34
C THR A 483 -2.58 -8.86 -20.72
N THR A 484 -2.55 -9.67 -21.78
CA THR A 484 -2.47 -9.17 -23.15
C THR A 484 -3.70 -8.33 -23.49
N LEU A 485 -4.89 -8.81 -23.13
CA LEU A 485 -6.13 -8.08 -23.41
C LEU A 485 -6.17 -6.74 -22.65
N CYS A 486 -5.76 -6.74 -21.38
CA CYS A 486 -5.75 -5.51 -20.60
C CYS A 486 -4.76 -4.50 -21.17
N LEU A 487 -3.56 -4.95 -21.55
CA LEU A 487 -2.54 -4.08 -22.10
C LEU A 487 -2.93 -3.55 -23.48
N VAL A 488 -3.50 -4.41 -24.33
CA VAL A 488 -3.94 -4.01 -25.66
C VAL A 488 -5.06 -2.98 -25.53
N ARG A 489 -6.01 -3.22 -24.63
CA ARG A 489 -7.11 -2.26 -24.41
C ARG A 489 -6.56 -0.92 -23.93
N LYS A 490 -5.58 -0.94 -23.03
CA LYS A 490 -4.98 0.28 -22.49
C LYS A 490 -4.27 1.07 -23.58
N PHE A 491 -3.41 0.41 -24.37
CA PHE A 491 -2.62 1.09 -25.39
C PHE A 491 -3.45 1.46 -26.62
N THR A 492 -4.46 0.66 -26.96
CA THR A 492 -5.38 0.99 -28.07
C THR A 492 -6.15 2.26 -27.73
N SER A 493 -6.60 2.38 -26.49
CA SER A 493 -7.31 3.57 -26.04
C SER A 493 -6.43 4.82 -26.15
N ALA A 494 -5.16 4.69 -25.73
CA ALA A 494 -4.21 5.82 -25.80
C ALA A 494 -3.90 6.20 -27.25
N VAL A 495 -3.70 5.21 -28.12
CA VAL A 495 -3.43 5.45 -29.53
C VAL A 495 -4.63 6.08 -30.21
N ARG A 496 -5.83 5.64 -29.86
CA ARG A 496 -7.06 6.21 -30.41
C ARG A 496 -7.19 7.69 -30.09
N GLU A 497 -6.90 8.09 -28.86
CA GLU A 497 -6.94 9.49 -28.46
C GLU A 497 -5.92 10.32 -29.22
N GLU A 498 -4.71 9.79 -29.42
CA GLU A 498 -3.67 10.47 -30.16
C GLU A 498 -4.06 10.63 -31.64
N LEU A 499 -4.66 9.59 -32.23
CA LEU A 499 -5.12 9.65 -33.62
C LEU A 499 -6.24 10.67 -33.80
N PHE A 500 -7.17 10.76 -32.84
CA PHE A 500 -8.23 11.75 -32.90
C PHE A 500 -7.67 13.16 -32.87
N LYS A 501 -6.66 13.40 -32.05
CA LYS A 501 -6.00 14.70 -31.98
C LYS A 501 -5.25 15.01 -33.27
N ALA A 502 -4.52 14.01 -33.81
CA ALA A 502 -3.72 14.20 -34.99
C ALA A 502 -4.56 14.42 -36.23
N LEU A 503 -5.68 13.72 -36.35
CA LEU A 503 -6.55 13.82 -37.53
C LEU A 503 -7.52 15.00 -37.47
N GLY A 504 -7.55 15.72 -36.38
CA GLY A 504 -8.46 16.85 -36.25
C GLY A 504 -9.88 16.49 -35.84
N LEU A 505 -10.15 15.22 -35.56
CA LEU A 505 -11.46 14.78 -35.08
C LEU A 505 -11.78 15.34 -33.71
N HIS A 506 -10.75 15.82 -33.02
CA HIS A 506 -10.89 16.49 -31.74
C HIS A 506 -11.77 17.74 -31.86
N LYS A 507 -11.67 18.47 -32.98
CA LYS A 507 -12.50 19.64 -33.22
C LYS A 507 -13.97 19.27 -33.38
N LEU A 508 -14.25 18.16 -34.07
CA LEU A 508 -15.63 17.66 -34.20
C LEU A 508 -16.19 17.23 -32.88
N HIS A 509 -15.37 16.59 -32.06
CA HIS A 509 -15.77 16.18 -30.75
C HIS A 509 -16.05 17.39 -29.84
N LEU A 510 -15.24 18.44 -29.97
CA LEU A 510 -15.45 19.68 -29.22
C LEU A 510 -16.74 20.38 -29.65
N SER A 511 -17.07 20.35 -30.92
CA SER A 511 -18.31 20.94 -31.40
C SER A 511 -19.51 20.20 -30.87
N ASP A 512 -19.42 18.88 -30.73
CA ASP A 512 -20.48 18.07 -30.13
C ASP A 512 -20.61 18.33 -28.62
N THR A 513 -19.48 18.48 -27.94
CA THR A 513 -19.50 18.76 -26.49
C THR A 513 -19.93 20.18 -26.20
N SER A 514 -19.70 21.12 -27.13
CA SER A 514 -20.14 22.49 -26.96
C SER A 514 -21.65 22.62 -27.08
N ARG A 515 -22.32 21.68 -27.75
CA ARG A 515 -23.78 21.65 -27.82
C ARG A 515 -24.41 21.28 -26.46
N ASP A 516 -23.64 20.64 -25.63
CA ASP A 516 -24.15 20.15 -24.34
C ASP A 516 -23.20 20.58 -23.23
N PRO A 517 -23.28 21.87 -22.82
CA PRO A 517 -22.34 22.41 -21.84
C PRO A 517 -22.44 21.76 -20.46
N GLU A 518 -23.58 21.11 -20.16
CA GLU A 518 -23.76 20.45 -18.86
C GLU A 518 -22.87 19.22 -18.71
N THR A 519 -22.51 18.57 -19.81
CA THR A 519 -21.67 17.39 -19.76
C THR A 519 -20.21 17.73 -19.50
N THR A 520 -19.77 18.92 -19.87
CA THR A 520 -18.37 19.30 -19.68
C THR A 520 -18.04 19.56 -18.22
N LYS A 521 -18.96 20.16 -17.47
CA LYS A 521 -18.74 20.45 -16.05
C LYS A 521 -18.57 19.20 -15.21
N PRO A 522 -19.46 18.20 -15.30
CA PRO A 522 -19.27 16.98 -14.52
C PRO A 522 -17.97 16.25 -14.85
N SER A 523 -17.57 16.22 -16.12
CA SER A 523 -16.34 15.54 -16.50
C SER A 523 -15.11 16.27 -15.97
N ALA A 524 -15.13 17.60 -15.96
CA ALA A 524 -14.05 18.38 -15.38
C ALA A 524 -13.96 18.16 -13.87
N ASN A 525 -15.12 18.12 -13.18
CA ASN A 525 -15.15 17.86 -11.77
C ASN A 525 -14.72 16.42 -11.45
N GLY A 526 -15.11 15.48 -12.28
CA GLY A 526 -14.69 14.10 -12.15
C GLY A 526 -13.20 13.94 -12.34
N HIS A 527 -12.64 14.70 -13.27
CA HIS A 527 -11.20 14.69 -13.51
C HIS A 527 -10.44 15.24 -12.29
N GLN A 528 -10.94 16.32 -11.70
CA GLN A 528 -10.36 16.87 -10.49
C GLN A 528 -10.44 15.92 -9.33
N LYS A 529 -11.56 15.20 -9.20
CA LYS A 529 -11.73 14.21 -8.15
C LYS A 529 -10.80 13.02 -8.34
N ALA A 530 -10.45 12.68 -9.55
CA ALA A 530 -9.53 11.58 -9.85
C ALA A 530 -8.11 11.91 -9.38
N LEU A 531 -7.79 13.15 -9.19
CA LEU A 531 -6.49 13.58 -8.68
C LEU A 531 -6.47 13.56 -7.16
#